data_8de0096c3a989d971a6e7d82cb9cb642
#
_entry.id   8de0096c3a989d971a6e7d82cb9cb642
#
_cell.length_a   1.000
_cell.length_b   1.000
_cell.length_c   1.000
_cell.angle_alpha   90.00
_cell.angle_beta   90.00
_cell.angle_gamma   90.00
#
_symmetry.space_group_name_H-M   'P 1'
#
loop_
_entity.id
_entity.type
_entity.pdbx_description
1 polymer ?
#
loop_
_entity_poly.entity_id
_entity_poly.type
_entity_poly.pdbx_seq_one_letter_code
_entity_poly.pdbx_strand_id
1 'polypeptide(L)'
;CRNIVNVCGPQRFSSARQRYQGYLDACRYHGREIQMIECDYNFADGLIVAEQILQQYPGVDGIMACDDIVAIAIYKVLRRAGYHVPEDVQLIGFDNVMLGTMFTPELTTVEQPIRQMGKAAVNIVINYMKQHTIQKDQIFPVRLVQRQTTVLKK
;
A
#
# COMPACT_ATOMS: atom_id res chain seq x y z
N CYS A 1 15.27 5.10 -2.45
CA CYS A 1 14.47 6.33 -2.44
C CYS A 1 14.88 7.25 -1.31
N ARG A 2 14.83 8.56 -1.55
CA ARG A 2 15.13 9.58 -0.54
C ARG A 2 13.87 10.36 -0.16
N ASN A 3 13.03 10.66 -1.12
CA ASN A 3 11.80 11.44 -0.98
C ASN A 3 10.59 10.52 -1.20
N ILE A 4 10.11 9.95 -0.11
CA ILE A 4 9.06 8.93 -0.15
C ILE A 4 7.76 9.54 0.34
N VAL A 5 6.72 9.52 -0.50
CA VAL A 5 5.36 9.93 -0.12
C VAL A 5 4.54 8.70 0.25
N ASN A 6 3.93 8.75 1.43
CA ASN A 6 2.92 7.78 1.84
C ASN A 6 1.53 8.28 1.45
N VAL A 7 0.88 7.57 0.54
CA VAL A 7 -0.54 7.74 0.27
C VAL A 7 -1.28 6.85 1.26
N CYS A 8 -1.68 7.42 2.39
CA CYS A 8 -2.33 6.66 3.44
C CYS A 8 -3.84 6.52 3.18
N GLY A 9 -4.40 5.40 3.60
CA GLY A 9 -5.84 5.22 3.60
C GLY A 9 -6.54 6.10 4.65
N PRO A 10 -7.88 6.18 4.60
CA PRO A 10 -8.66 7.04 5.49
C PRO A 10 -8.37 6.77 6.96
N GLN A 11 -7.98 7.80 7.70
CA GLN A 11 -7.52 7.68 9.08
C GLN A 11 -8.64 7.34 10.09
N ARG A 12 -9.90 7.32 9.64
CA ARG A 12 -11.02 6.75 10.41
C ARG A 12 -10.90 5.24 10.64
N PHE A 13 -10.14 4.52 9.78
CA PHE A 13 -9.92 3.07 9.91
C PHE A 13 -8.65 2.76 10.72
N SER A 14 -8.76 1.84 11.67
CA SER A 14 -7.63 1.42 12.50
C SER A 14 -6.48 0.82 11.68
N SER A 15 -6.80 0.04 10.65
CA SER A 15 -5.80 -0.55 9.75
C SER A 15 -5.00 0.50 8.97
N ALA A 16 -5.63 1.60 8.55
CA ALA A 16 -4.95 2.72 7.89
C ALA A 16 -4.00 3.43 8.87
N ARG A 17 -4.47 3.71 10.10
CA ARG A 17 -3.62 4.32 11.14
C ARG A 17 -2.41 3.47 11.49
N GLN A 18 -2.59 2.16 11.64
CA GLN A 18 -1.48 1.26 11.96
C GLN A 18 -0.44 1.19 10.84
N ARG A 19 -0.88 1.14 9.57
CA ARG A 19 0.04 1.19 8.42
C ARG A 19 0.78 2.52 8.33
N TYR A 20 0.08 3.62 8.57
CA TYR A 20 0.70 4.93 8.61
C TYR A 20 1.71 5.05 9.76
N GLN A 21 1.40 4.49 10.95
CA GLN A 21 2.36 4.44 12.05
C GLN A 21 3.65 3.69 11.68
N GLY A 22 3.52 2.56 10.97
CA GLY A 22 4.70 1.84 10.47
C GLY A 22 5.56 2.66 9.51
N TYR A 23 4.95 3.49 8.65
CA TYR A 23 5.67 4.44 7.80
C TYR A 23 6.39 5.51 8.64
N LEU A 24 5.72 6.10 9.64
CA LEU A 24 6.32 7.07 10.54
C LEU A 24 7.54 6.51 11.27
N ASP A 25 7.44 5.29 11.76
CA ASP A 25 8.52 4.63 12.49
C ASP A 25 9.71 4.35 11.56
N ALA A 26 9.46 3.93 10.32
CA ALA A 26 10.50 3.76 9.31
C ALA A 26 11.17 5.09 8.94
N CYS A 27 10.41 6.18 8.76
CA CYS A 27 10.96 7.50 8.49
C CYS A 27 11.86 7.98 9.63
N ARG A 28 11.43 7.84 10.88
CA ARG A 28 12.23 8.18 12.07
C ARG A 28 13.53 7.37 12.14
N TYR A 29 13.43 6.06 11.94
CA TYR A 29 14.57 5.15 11.99
C TYR A 29 15.63 5.50 10.92
N HIS A 30 15.19 5.86 9.71
CA HIS A 30 16.08 6.18 8.59
C HIS A 30 16.38 7.67 8.42
N GLY A 31 15.93 8.54 9.33
CA GLY A 31 16.11 9.99 9.24
C GLY A 31 15.50 10.59 7.97
N ARG A 32 14.30 10.12 7.58
CA ARG A 32 13.58 10.59 6.40
C ARG A 32 12.51 11.61 6.78
N GLU A 33 12.27 12.55 5.89
CA GLU A 33 11.15 13.48 6.01
C GLU A 33 9.82 12.72 5.89
N ILE A 34 8.84 13.14 6.69
CA ILE A 34 7.50 12.58 6.68
C ILE A 34 6.68 13.34 5.64
N GLN A 35 6.30 12.66 4.56
CA GLN A 35 5.49 13.19 3.48
C GLN A 35 4.27 12.29 3.31
N MET A 36 3.06 12.84 3.44
CA MET A 36 1.83 12.05 3.38
C MET A 36 0.67 12.79 2.72
N ILE A 37 -0.18 12.03 2.06
CA ILE A 37 -1.50 12.45 1.56
C ILE A 37 -2.53 11.39 1.91
N GLU A 38 -3.71 11.79 2.39
CA GLU A 38 -4.82 10.87 2.61
C GLU A 38 -5.59 10.61 1.31
N CYS A 39 -6.00 9.36 1.08
CA CYS A 39 -6.73 8.92 -0.10
C CYS A 39 -7.80 7.90 0.30
N ASP A 40 -8.99 7.98 -0.26
CA ASP A 40 -9.96 6.89 -0.15
C ASP A 40 -9.52 5.67 -1.00
N TYR A 41 -9.98 4.47 -0.62
CA TYR A 41 -9.63 3.20 -1.28
C TYR A 41 -10.35 3.04 -2.62
N ASN A 42 -10.12 3.98 -3.56
CA ASN A 42 -10.71 3.89 -4.89
C ASN A 42 -9.83 4.52 -5.98
N PHE A 43 -10.06 4.10 -7.21
CA PHE A 43 -9.27 4.51 -8.36
C PHE A 43 -9.39 6.01 -8.69
N ALA A 44 -10.58 6.60 -8.51
CA ALA A 44 -10.83 8.00 -8.88
C ALA A 44 -10.05 8.95 -7.96
N ASP A 45 -10.08 8.71 -6.66
CA ASP A 45 -9.30 9.50 -5.68
C ASP A 45 -7.80 9.26 -5.87
N GLY A 46 -7.39 8.06 -6.23
CA GLY A 46 -6.01 7.76 -6.59
C GLY A 46 -5.48 8.62 -7.75
N LEU A 47 -6.31 8.91 -8.75
CA LEU A 47 -5.93 9.83 -9.85
C LEU A 47 -5.72 11.26 -9.32
N ILE A 48 -6.64 11.76 -8.48
CA ILE A 48 -6.56 13.11 -7.91
C ILE A 48 -5.33 13.25 -7.03
N VAL A 49 -5.11 12.28 -6.13
CA VAL A 49 -3.97 12.27 -5.20
C VAL A 49 -2.65 12.21 -5.97
N ALA A 50 -2.58 11.47 -7.07
CA ALA A 50 -1.37 11.42 -7.89
C ALA A 50 -0.99 12.78 -8.48
N GLU A 51 -1.95 13.57 -8.96
CA GLU A 51 -1.73 14.93 -9.44
C GLU A 51 -1.25 15.85 -8.30
N GLN A 52 -1.86 15.72 -7.12
CA GLN A 52 -1.44 16.48 -5.93
C GLN A 52 0.00 16.13 -5.51
N ILE A 53 0.40 14.84 -5.57
CA ILE A 53 1.77 14.42 -5.28
C ILE A 53 2.77 15.14 -6.18
N LEU A 54 2.53 15.16 -7.49
CA LEU A 54 3.43 15.80 -8.44
C LEU A 54 3.55 17.32 -8.22
N GLN A 55 2.49 17.96 -7.74
CA GLN A 55 2.49 19.39 -7.42
C GLN A 55 3.17 19.72 -6.09
N GLN A 56 2.88 18.94 -5.04
CA GLN A 56 3.35 19.21 -3.68
C GLN A 56 4.74 18.65 -3.40
N TYR A 57 5.10 17.55 -4.06
CA TYR A 57 6.37 16.82 -3.85
C TYR A 57 7.11 16.62 -5.18
N PRO A 58 7.58 17.69 -5.85
CA PRO A 58 8.19 17.60 -7.19
C PRO A 58 9.46 16.75 -7.25
N GLY A 59 10.07 16.47 -6.10
CA GLY A 59 11.26 15.60 -5.99
C GLY A 59 10.96 14.18 -5.53
N VAL A 60 9.69 13.74 -5.58
CA VAL A 60 9.30 12.38 -5.16
C VAL A 60 10.04 11.32 -5.99
N ASP A 61 10.67 10.35 -5.31
CA ASP A 61 11.35 9.20 -5.93
C ASP A 61 10.82 7.85 -5.44
N GLY A 62 9.86 7.87 -4.50
CA GLY A 62 9.16 6.69 -4.02
C GLY A 62 7.74 6.99 -3.54
N ILE A 63 6.80 6.13 -3.87
CA ILE A 63 5.40 6.26 -3.44
C ILE A 63 4.94 4.93 -2.83
N MET A 64 4.39 5.01 -1.61
CA MET A 64 3.72 3.91 -0.94
C MET A 64 2.22 4.15 -0.99
N ALA A 65 1.51 3.41 -1.84
CA ALA A 65 0.06 3.53 -1.97
C ALA A 65 -0.68 2.70 -0.90
N CYS A 66 -1.84 3.16 -0.49
CA CYS A 66 -2.66 2.50 0.53
C CYS A 66 -3.25 1.16 0.08
N ASP A 67 -3.43 0.96 -1.23
CA ASP A 67 -3.79 -0.31 -1.85
C ASP A 67 -3.30 -0.38 -3.31
N ASP A 68 -3.49 -1.53 -3.95
CA ASP A 68 -3.05 -1.76 -5.32
C ASP A 68 -3.88 -0.97 -6.34
N ILE A 69 -5.15 -0.70 -6.09
CA ILE A 69 -6.02 0.05 -7.00
C ILE A 69 -5.60 1.52 -7.06
N VAL A 70 -5.29 2.09 -5.90
CA VAL A 70 -4.72 3.45 -5.79
C VAL A 70 -3.33 3.48 -6.44
N ALA A 71 -2.48 2.46 -6.23
CA ALA A 71 -1.18 2.37 -6.89
C ALA A 71 -1.30 2.37 -8.42
N ILE A 72 -2.25 1.63 -8.99
CA ILE A 72 -2.51 1.59 -10.44
C ILE A 72 -2.97 2.97 -10.95
N ALA A 73 -3.81 3.68 -10.19
CA ALA A 73 -4.22 5.04 -10.54
C ALA A 73 -3.02 6.00 -10.55
N ILE A 74 -2.18 5.94 -9.51
CA ILE A 74 -0.95 6.73 -9.42
C ILE A 74 -0.02 6.43 -10.59
N TYR A 75 0.23 5.16 -10.89
CA TYR A 75 1.04 4.75 -12.04
C TYR A 75 0.55 5.39 -13.35
N LYS A 76 -0.77 5.38 -13.57
CA LYS A 76 -1.37 5.97 -14.78
C LYS A 76 -1.08 7.47 -14.90
N VAL A 77 -1.15 8.22 -13.80
CA VAL A 77 -0.84 9.67 -13.79
C VAL A 77 0.65 9.90 -13.99
N LEU A 78 1.52 9.17 -13.29
CA LEU A 78 2.98 9.25 -13.46
C LEU A 78 3.36 9.06 -14.92
N ARG A 79 2.84 8.01 -15.58
CA ARG A 79 3.12 7.73 -16.99
C ARG A 79 2.64 8.85 -17.93
N ARG A 80 1.48 9.45 -17.68
CA ARG A 80 0.98 10.61 -18.45
C ARG A 80 1.84 11.85 -18.27
N ALA A 81 2.40 12.04 -17.08
CA ALA A 81 3.29 13.14 -16.75
C ALA A 81 4.74 12.92 -17.23
N GLY A 82 5.03 11.79 -17.89
CA GLY A 82 6.35 11.49 -18.46
C GLY A 82 7.32 10.79 -17.51
N TYR A 83 6.90 10.43 -16.29
CA TYR A 83 7.75 9.67 -15.36
C TYR A 83 7.84 8.20 -15.75
N HIS A 84 9.03 7.63 -15.55
CA HIS A 84 9.29 6.20 -15.71
C HIS A 84 9.29 5.52 -14.34
N VAL A 85 8.58 4.38 -14.26
CA VAL A 85 8.54 3.54 -13.07
C VAL A 85 9.21 2.22 -13.46
N PRO A 86 10.26 1.81 -12.76
CA PRO A 86 10.76 2.28 -11.46
C PRO A 86 11.91 3.32 -11.51
N GLU A 87 12.34 3.78 -12.69
CA GLU A 87 13.59 4.53 -12.90
C GLU A 87 13.56 5.89 -12.20
N ASP A 88 12.50 6.69 -12.41
CA ASP A 88 12.32 8.01 -11.83
C ASP A 88 11.62 7.91 -10.47
N VAL A 89 10.54 7.13 -10.39
CA VAL A 89 9.74 6.94 -9.17
C VAL A 89 9.48 5.46 -8.95
N GLN A 90 9.80 4.96 -7.76
CA GLN A 90 9.43 3.61 -7.36
C GLN A 90 8.04 3.60 -6.71
N LEU A 91 7.27 2.54 -6.97
CA LEU A 91 5.87 2.45 -6.54
C LEU A 91 5.62 1.11 -5.84
N ILE A 92 4.96 1.18 -4.69
CA ILE A 92 4.54 0.02 -3.92
C ILE A 92 3.03 0.12 -3.64
N GLY A 93 2.32 -1.00 -3.82
CA GLY A 93 0.93 -1.18 -3.45
C GLY A 93 0.73 -2.01 -2.18
N PHE A 94 -0.52 -2.39 -1.92
CA PHE A 94 -0.92 -3.25 -0.81
C PHE A 94 -2.12 -4.08 -1.24
N ASP A 95 -2.20 -5.37 -0.88
CA ASP A 95 -3.22 -6.41 -1.06
C ASP A 95 -2.84 -7.53 -2.04
N ASN A 96 -1.92 -7.32 -2.98
CA ASN A 96 -1.53 -8.27 -4.01
C ASN A 96 -2.72 -8.74 -4.88
N VAL A 97 -3.51 -7.77 -5.39
CA VAL A 97 -4.60 -8.09 -6.31
C VAL A 97 -4.06 -8.51 -7.69
N MET A 98 -4.81 -9.36 -8.39
CA MET A 98 -4.43 -9.88 -9.70
C MET A 98 -4.17 -8.76 -10.74
N LEU A 99 -4.88 -7.64 -10.66
CA LEU A 99 -4.68 -6.49 -11.54
C LEU A 99 -3.24 -5.95 -11.50
N GLY A 100 -2.55 -6.06 -10.36
CA GLY A 100 -1.15 -5.65 -10.21
C GLY A 100 -0.16 -6.42 -11.10
N THR A 101 -0.56 -7.60 -11.63
CA THR A 101 0.24 -8.41 -12.56
C THR A 101 -0.19 -8.24 -14.03
N MET A 102 -1.26 -7.49 -14.29
CA MET A 102 -1.83 -7.33 -15.64
C MET A 102 -1.27 -6.14 -16.41
N PHE A 103 -0.46 -5.30 -15.79
CA PHE A 103 0.20 -4.19 -16.47
C PHE A 103 1.73 -4.27 -16.35
N THR A 104 2.43 -3.52 -17.19
CA THR A 104 3.88 -3.48 -17.22
C THR A 104 4.37 -2.06 -16.92
N PRO A 105 5.24 -1.89 -15.93
CA PRO A 105 5.90 -2.89 -15.06
C PRO A 105 4.95 -3.49 -14.01
N GLU A 106 5.09 -4.77 -13.69
CA GLU A 106 4.28 -5.44 -12.66
C GLU A 106 4.46 -4.81 -11.29
N LEU A 107 3.35 -4.63 -10.56
CA LEU A 107 3.32 -3.90 -9.28
C LEU A 107 3.94 -4.70 -8.14
N THR A 108 4.97 -4.12 -7.52
CA THR A 108 5.45 -4.52 -6.19
C THR A 108 4.39 -4.19 -5.15
N THR A 109 4.07 -5.13 -4.27
CA THR A 109 2.96 -4.97 -3.32
C THR A 109 3.19 -5.75 -2.03
N VAL A 110 2.43 -5.42 -0.99
CA VAL A 110 2.40 -6.19 0.26
C VAL A 110 1.21 -7.15 0.20
N GLU A 111 1.49 -8.45 0.25
CA GLU A 111 0.46 -9.49 0.23
C GLU A 111 -0.07 -9.77 1.62
N GLN A 112 -1.40 -9.75 1.74
CA GLN A 112 -2.13 -10.27 2.90
C GLN A 112 -2.54 -11.72 2.66
N PRO A 113 -2.45 -12.64 3.64
CA PRO A 113 -2.90 -14.02 3.50
C PRO A 113 -4.44 -14.14 3.61
N ILE A 114 -5.17 -13.48 2.72
CA ILE A 114 -6.64 -13.30 2.76
C ILE A 114 -7.38 -14.63 2.90
N ARG A 115 -6.92 -15.69 2.21
CA ARG A 115 -7.54 -17.03 2.32
C ARG A 115 -7.42 -17.61 3.73
N GLN A 116 -6.27 -17.44 4.39
CA GLN A 116 -6.06 -17.90 5.77
C GLN A 116 -6.91 -17.09 6.74
N MET A 117 -6.95 -15.77 6.56
CA MET A 117 -7.77 -14.85 7.37
C MET A 117 -9.26 -15.19 7.25
N GLY A 118 -9.77 -15.40 6.02
CA GLY A 118 -11.17 -15.79 5.80
C GLY A 118 -11.52 -17.14 6.44
N LYS A 119 -10.65 -18.15 6.27
CA LYS A 119 -10.83 -19.46 6.92
C LYS A 119 -10.84 -19.35 8.45
N ALA A 120 -9.94 -18.57 9.02
CA ALA A 120 -9.89 -18.36 10.47
C ALA A 120 -11.14 -17.62 10.97
N ALA A 121 -11.61 -16.59 10.28
CA ALA A 121 -12.81 -15.86 10.63
C ALA A 121 -14.05 -16.78 10.67
N VAL A 122 -14.23 -17.64 9.65
CA VAL A 122 -15.33 -18.61 9.62
C VAL A 122 -15.21 -19.61 10.78
N ASN A 123 -14.00 -20.11 11.07
CA ASN A 123 -13.80 -21.03 12.18
C ASN A 123 -14.11 -20.38 13.54
N ILE A 124 -13.78 -19.10 13.74
CA ILE A 124 -14.11 -18.37 14.96
C ILE A 124 -15.63 -18.31 15.15
N VAL A 125 -16.39 -17.98 14.09
CA VAL A 125 -17.85 -17.92 14.15
C VAL A 125 -18.46 -19.30 14.45
N ILE A 126 -18.00 -20.36 13.77
CA ILE A 126 -18.50 -21.73 14.00
C ILE A 126 -18.21 -22.18 15.44
N ASN A 127 -17.02 -21.93 15.96
CA ASN A 127 -16.64 -22.30 17.31
C ASN A 127 -17.47 -21.54 18.37
N TYR A 128 -17.70 -20.26 18.13
CA TYR A 128 -18.58 -19.46 18.99
C TYR A 128 -20.01 -20.01 19.03
N MET A 129 -20.57 -20.37 17.86
CA MET A 129 -21.90 -20.97 17.79
C MET A 129 -22.03 -22.31 18.51
N LYS A 130 -20.94 -23.13 18.50
CA LYS A 130 -20.94 -24.46 19.12
C LYS A 130 -20.59 -24.47 20.59
N GLN A 131 -19.67 -23.63 21.03
CA GLN A 131 -19.02 -23.69 22.33
C GLN A 131 -19.19 -22.40 23.16
N HIS A 132 -19.78 -21.34 22.58
CA HIS A 132 -19.88 -20.00 23.17
C HIS A 132 -18.53 -19.43 23.69
N THR A 133 -17.42 -19.90 23.09
CA THR A 133 -16.07 -19.45 23.45
C THR A 133 -15.58 -18.40 22.47
N ILE A 134 -15.09 -17.27 23.03
CA ILE A 134 -14.43 -16.23 22.22
C ILE A 134 -12.96 -16.61 22.08
N GLN A 135 -12.52 -16.79 20.85
CA GLN A 135 -11.08 -17.00 20.56
C GLN A 135 -10.34 -15.67 20.66
N LYS A 136 -9.05 -15.76 21.05
CA LYS A 136 -8.14 -14.60 21.07
C LYS A 136 -7.90 -14.09 19.65
N ASP A 137 -7.52 -12.83 19.57
CA ASP A 137 -7.08 -12.20 18.31
C ASP A 137 -6.02 -13.04 17.61
N GLN A 138 -6.15 -13.17 16.29
CA GLN A 138 -5.17 -13.85 15.45
C GLN A 138 -4.47 -12.84 14.56
N ILE A 139 -3.16 -12.87 14.58
CA ILE A 139 -2.30 -12.02 13.73
C ILE A 139 -1.72 -12.89 12.61
N PHE A 140 -1.89 -12.44 11.38
CA PHE A 140 -1.35 -13.11 10.20
C PHE A 140 -0.22 -12.27 9.62
N PRO A 141 0.99 -12.86 9.41
CA PRO A 141 2.10 -12.14 8.82
C PRO A 141 1.78 -11.78 7.36
N VAL A 142 2.13 -10.56 6.98
CA VAL A 142 2.14 -10.10 5.59
C VAL A 142 3.52 -10.33 4.98
N ARG A 143 3.63 -10.33 3.64
CA ARG A 143 4.92 -10.41 2.95
C ARG A 143 5.02 -9.39 1.82
N LEU A 144 6.22 -8.89 1.59
CA LEU A 144 6.52 -8.08 0.42
C LEU A 144 6.65 -9.00 -0.80
N VAL A 145 5.90 -8.71 -1.86
CA VAL A 145 6.00 -9.34 -3.17
C VAL A 145 6.68 -8.35 -4.10
N GLN A 146 7.99 -8.45 -4.20
CA GLN A 146 8.77 -7.59 -5.07
C GLN A 146 8.56 -7.97 -6.54
N ARG A 147 8.27 -6.97 -7.38
CA ARG A 147 8.12 -7.08 -8.82
C ARG A 147 8.90 -5.96 -9.52
N GLN A 148 8.35 -5.41 -10.60
CA GLN A 148 9.08 -4.50 -11.50
C GLN A 148 8.96 -3.02 -11.15
N THR A 149 7.96 -2.61 -10.34
CA THR A 149 7.79 -1.20 -9.96
C THR A 149 8.75 -0.73 -8.86
N THR A 150 9.62 -1.62 -8.38
CA THR A 150 10.72 -1.28 -7.47
C THR A 150 12.00 -1.98 -7.86
N VAL A 151 13.14 -1.33 -7.58
CA VAL A 151 14.47 -1.90 -7.76
C VAL A 151 15.24 -1.85 -6.44
N LEU A 152 15.96 -2.92 -6.12
CA LEU A 152 16.95 -2.88 -5.06
C LEU A 152 18.15 -2.10 -5.59
N LYS A 153 18.40 -0.91 -5.05
CA LYS A 153 19.69 -0.24 -5.28
C LYS A 153 20.76 -1.05 -4.55
N LYS A 154 21.69 -1.59 -5.31
CA LYS A 154 22.91 -2.22 -4.78
C LYS A 154 23.77 -1.20 -4.05
#